data_eac6fd2e59d11424359211b2a552041a
#
_entry.id   eac6fd2e59d11424359211b2a552041a
#
_cell.length_a   1.000
_cell.length_b   1.000
_cell.length_c   1.000
_cell.angle_alpha   90.00
_cell.angle_beta   90.00
_cell.angle_gamma   90.00
#
_symmetry.space_group_name_H-M   'P 1'
#
loop_
_entity.id
_entity.type
_entity.pdbx_description
1 polymer ?
#
loop_
_entity_poly.entity_id
_entity_poly.type
_entity_poly.pdbx_seq_one_letter_code
_entity_poly.pdbx_strand_id
1 'polypeptide(L)'
;VLQGQYNKDDSIRSFARSCFNYALDVKQDLWFGAKDTISKKYDHTFKDIFQEVYDAEYKAKFEAAGITYFYSLIDDIVARVIRSEGGFVWACKNYDGDVMSDMVSTAFGSLAMMTSVLVSPDGKYEYEAAHGTVTRHYYKYLKGEKTSTNPMATIFAWSGALKKRGELDDLPELVKFGEALEAASLQTLNDGIMTKDLCGLAEGITPTPVDSEGFIKAIRTRLEAKLA
;
A
#
# COMPACT_ATOMS: atom_id res chain seq x y z
N VAL A 1 25.53 -6.86 -22.20
CA VAL A 1 24.85 -5.81 -21.42
C VAL A 1 25.44 -5.76 -20.03
N LEU A 2 25.82 -4.57 -19.57
CA LEU A 2 26.30 -4.33 -18.22
C LEU A 2 25.29 -3.46 -17.49
N GLN A 3 24.94 -3.84 -16.26
CA GLN A 3 24.07 -3.07 -15.37
C GLN A 3 24.79 -2.87 -14.04
N GLY A 4 24.88 -1.62 -13.61
CA GLY A 4 25.37 -1.26 -12.28
C GLY A 4 24.22 -0.93 -11.33
N GLN A 5 24.30 -1.44 -10.10
CA GLN A 5 23.38 -1.10 -9.01
C GLN A 5 24.18 -0.63 -7.80
N TYR A 6 23.72 0.41 -7.13
CA TYR A 6 24.30 0.86 -5.88
C TYR A 6 23.26 1.47 -4.95
N ASN A 7 23.52 1.36 -3.67
CA ASN A 7 22.88 2.14 -2.61
C ASN A 7 23.95 2.62 -1.64
N LYS A 8 23.71 3.76 -1.00
CA LYS A 8 24.54 4.20 0.10
C LYS A 8 24.14 3.46 1.37
N ASP A 9 25.11 3.08 2.20
CA ASP A 9 24.85 2.38 3.46
C ASP A 9 23.90 3.16 4.38
N ASP A 10 24.03 4.48 4.45
CA ASP A 10 23.11 5.34 5.23
C ASP A 10 21.67 5.27 4.71
N SER A 11 21.47 5.16 3.40
CA SER A 11 20.13 4.97 2.80
C SER A 11 19.55 3.62 3.19
N ILE A 12 20.35 2.56 3.19
CA ILE A 12 19.91 1.22 3.61
C ILE A 12 19.57 1.23 5.11
N ARG A 13 20.39 1.86 5.96
CA ARG A 13 20.11 2.03 7.40
C ARG A 13 18.80 2.79 7.65
N SER A 14 18.59 3.88 6.91
CA SER A 14 17.35 4.65 6.99
C SER A 14 16.13 3.82 6.61
N PHE A 15 16.21 3.06 5.52
CA PHE A 15 15.16 2.15 5.09
C PHE A 15 14.89 1.06 6.14
N ALA A 16 15.93 0.44 6.69
CA ALA A 16 15.79 -0.55 7.76
C ALA A 16 15.05 0.02 8.97
N ARG A 17 15.44 1.22 9.44
CA ARG A 17 14.75 1.91 10.56
C ARG A 17 13.29 2.20 10.25
N SER A 18 12.99 2.64 9.02
CA SER A 18 11.60 2.88 8.60
C SER A 18 10.77 1.60 8.67
N CYS A 19 11.31 0.47 8.19
CA CYS A 19 10.64 -0.82 8.24
C CYS A 19 10.40 -1.28 9.69
N PHE A 20 11.42 -1.19 10.55
CA PHE A 20 11.31 -1.58 11.95
C PHE A 20 10.34 -0.70 12.74
N ASN A 21 10.36 0.62 12.53
CA ASN A 21 9.42 1.53 13.16
C ASN A 21 7.98 1.22 12.72
N TYR A 22 7.76 1.02 11.42
CA TYR A 22 6.43 0.70 10.91
C TYR A 22 5.91 -0.64 11.46
N ALA A 23 6.75 -1.66 11.55
CA ALA A 23 6.37 -2.95 12.14
C ALA A 23 5.96 -2.81 13.61
N LEU A 24 6.67 -1.98 14.39
CA LEU A 24 6.32 -1.66 15.78
C LEU A 24 5.00 -0.89 15.88
N ASP A 25 4.76 0.08 14.99
CA ASP A 25 3.53 0.89 14.98
C ASP A 25 2.29 0.02 14.70
N VAL A 26 2.39 -0.87 13.73
CA VAL A 26 1.30 -1.79 13.36
C VAL A 26 1.27 -3.09 14.18
N LYS A 27 2.27 -3.31 15.04
CA LYS A 27 2.45 -4.52 15.88
C LYS A 27 2.41 -5.81 15.09
N GLN A 28 3.17 -5.86 14.00
CA GLN A 28 3.27 -7.02 13.14
C GLN A 28 4.74 -7.45 12.96
N ASP A 29 4.93 -8.74 12.68
CA ASP A 29 6.26 -9.26 12.35
C ASP A 29 6.87 -8.55 11.16
N LEU A 30 8.19 -8.47 11.09
CA LEU A 30 8.92 -7.95 9.94
C LEU A 30 9.68 -9.05 9.21
N TRP A 31 9.33 -9.28 7.96
CA TRP A 31 10.00 -10.22 7.08
C TRP A 31 10.80 -9.44 6.04
N PHE A 32 12.10 -9.64 5.99
CA PHE A 32 12.96 -9.03 4.98
C PHE A 32 13.50 -10.06 3.99
N GLY A 33 13.37 -9.78 2.70
CA GLY A 33 13.82 -10.66 1.62
C GLY A 33 14.79 -10.02 0.66
N ALA A 34 15.86 -10.74 0.33
CA ALA A 34 16.80 -10.40 -0.72
C ALA A 34 17.41 -11.67 -1.31
N LYS A 35 18.23 -11.57 -2.37
CA LYS A 35 18.86 -12.73 -3.01
C LYS A 35 20.40 -12.68 -2.84
N ASP A 36 20.88 -12.68 -1.61
CA ASP A 36 22.30 -12.58 -1.28
C ASP A 36 23.13 -13.77 -1.77
N THR A 37 22.51 -14.89 -2.09
CA THR A 37 23.18 -16.05 -2.73
C THR A 37 23.59 -15.78 -4.18
N ILE A 38 22.92 -14.85 -4.86
CA ILE A 38 23.19 -14.44 -6.24
C ILE A 38 23.90 -13.09 -6.24
N SER A 39 23.30 -12.08 -5.65
CA SER A 39 23.86 -10.74 -5.50
C SER A 39 24.71 -10.65 -4.22
N LYS A 40 25.86 -11.33 -4.24
CA LYS A 40 26.69 -11.59 -3.07
C LYS A 40 27.26 -10.34 -2.38
N LYS A 41 27.31 -9.20 -3.05
CA LYS A 41 27.72 -7.92 -2.43
C LYS A 41 26.52 -7.02 -2.19
N TYR A 42 25.78 -6.69 -3.21
CA TYR A 42 24.67 -5.73 -3.12
C TYR A 42 23.59 -6.19 -2.13
N ASP A 43 23.04 -7.38 -2.31
CA ASP A 43 21.98 -7.91 -1.43
C ASP A 43 22.52 -8.32 -0.05
N HIS A 44 23.76 -8.80 0.00
CA HIS A 44 24.41 -9.16 1.26
C HIS A 44 24.62 -7.92 2.16
N THR A 45 24.97 -6.78 1.56
CA THR A 45 25.06 -5.50 2.30
C THR A 45 23.73 -5.09 2.91
N PHE A 46 22.62 -5.25 2.20
CA PHE A 46 21.27 -5.00 2.76
C PHE A 46 20.98 -5.91 3.95
N LYS A 47 21.22 -7.20 3.80
CA LYS A 47 21.04 -8.19 4.87
C LYS A 47 21.84 -7.84 6.11
N ASP A 48 23.12 -7.55 5.95
CA ASP A 48 24.03 -7.25 7.07
C ASP A 48 23.62 -5.97 7.78
N ILE A 49 23.28 -4.91 7.05
CA ILE A 49 22.86 -3.63 7.62
C ILE A 49 21.51 -3.78 8.35
N PHE A 50 20.55 -4.51 7.79
CA PHE A 50 19.29 -4.78 8.49
C PHE A 50 19.53 -5.52 9.80
N GLN A 51 20.38 -6.55 9.79
CA GLN A 51 20.72 -7.31 11.01
C GLN A 51 21.43 -6.44 12.04
N GLU A 52 22.42 -5.65 11.62
CA GLU A 52 23.15 -4.72 12.49
C GLU A 52 22.21 -3.71 13.16
N VAL A 53 21.33 -3.07 12.39
CA VAL A 53 20.34 -2.10 12.90
C VAL A 53 19.35 -2.79 13.85
N TYR A 54 18.88 -3.99 13.51
CA TYR A 54 18.01 -4.76 14.39
C TYR A 54 18.67 -5.05 15.74
N ASP A 55 19.85 -5.64 15.72
CA ASP A 55 20.55 -6.04 16.94
C ASP A 55 20.89 -4.84 17.84
N ALA A 56 21.30 -3.72 17.23
CA ALA A 56 21.71 -2.52 17.97
C ALA A 56 20.53 -1.67 18.50
N GLU A 57 19.42 -1.56 17.76
CA GLU A 57 18.42 -0.54 18.02
C GLU A 57 17.00 -1.09 18.28
N TYR A 58 16.68 -2.28 17.78
CA TYR A 58 15.28 -2.75 17.71
C TYR A 58 14.99 -4.07 18.43
N LYS A 59 15.97 -4.94 18.64
CA LYS A 59 15.77 -6.27 19.21
C LYS A 59 14.96 -6.26 20.51
N ALA A 60 15.37 -5.46 21.48
CA ALA A 60 14.66 -5.36 22.74
C ALA A 60 13.23 -4.79 22.61
N LYS A 61 13.01 -3.88 21.63
CA LYS A 61 11.69 -3.31 21.36
C LYS A 61 10.74 -4.34 20.72
N PHE A 62 11.25 -5.16 19.81
CA PHE A 62 10.53 -6.25 19.17
C PHE A 62 10.16 -7.33 20.18
N GLU A 63 11.11 -7.75 21.03
CA GLU A 63 10.85 -8.68 22.13
C GLU A 63 9.77 -8.17 23.08
N ALA A 64 9.83 -6.90 23.47
CA ALA A 64 8.83 -6.27 24.33
C ALA A 64 7.44 -6.15 23.68
N ALA A 65 7.39 -5.98 22.36
CA ALA A 65 6.16 -5.91 21.57
C ALA A 65 5.60 -7.30 21.21
N GLY A 66 6.35 -8.37 21.42
CA GLY A 66 5.96 -9.74 21.07
C GLY A 66 5.92 -9.99 19.56
N ILE A 67 6.71 -9.25 18.79
CA ILE A 67 6.85 -9.39 17.34
C ILE A 67 8.26 -9.83 16.95
N THR A 68 8.39 -10.44 15.78
CA THR A 68 9.65 -11.02 15.32
C THR A 68 10.19 -10.36 14.06
N TYR A 69 11.50 -10.41 13.90
CA TYR A 69 12.18 -10.06 12.66
C TYR A 69 12.94 -11.28 12.15
N PHE A 70 12.86 -11.55 10.85
CA PHE A 70 13.76 -12.48 10.22
C PHE A 70 14.07 -12.10 8.78
N TYR A 71 15.23 -12.55 8.33
CA TYR A 71 15.67 -12.52 6.96
C TYR A 71 15.54 -13.89 6.31
N SER A 72 15.10 -13.93 5.05
CA SER A 72 15.17 -15.12 4.21
C SER A 72 15.45 -14.75 2.75
N LEU A 73 15.76 -15.74 1.93
CA LEU A 73 15.87 -15.52 0.48
C LEU A 73 14.51 -15.12 -0.09
N ILE A 74 14.51 -14.21 -1.05
CA ILE A 74 13.28 -13.65 -1.62
C ILE A 74 12.34 -14.73 -2.17
N ASP A 75 12.86 -15.75 -2.83
CA ASP A 75 12.09 -16.88 -3.36
C ASP A 75 11.45 -17.73 -2.25
N ASP A 76 12.12 -17.91 -1.10
CA ASP A 76 11.55 -18.59 0.06
C ASP A 76 10.44 -17.74 0.71
N ILE A 77 10.65 -16.43 0.83
CA ILE A 77 9.62 -15.53 1.37
C ILE A 77 8.38 -15.51 0.48
N VAL A 78 8.52 -15.46 -0.85
CA VAL A 78 7.38 -15.54 -1.77
C VAL A 78 6.52 -16.78 -1.47
N ALA A 79 7.16 -17.94 -1.28
CA ALA A 79 6.45 -19.17 -0.95
C ALA A 79 5.78 -19.11 0.43
N ARG A 80 6.39 -18.42 1.41
CA ARG A 80 5.82 -18.20 2.74
C ARG A 80 4.62 -17.27 2.72
N VAL A 81 4.73 -16.15 2.00
CA VAL A 81 3.65 -15.16 1.86
C VAL A 81 2.38 -15.80 1.30
N ILE A 82 2.50 -16.57 0.22
CA ILE A 82 1.35 -17.25 -0.42
C ILE A 82 0.65 -18.23 0.53
N ARG A 83 1.39 -18.82 1.48
CA ARG A 83 0.86 -19.81 2.44
C ARG A 83 0.47 -19.20 3.78
N SER A 84 0.76 -17.92 4.00
CA SER A 84 0.53 -17.26 5.28
C SER A 84 -0.92 -16.80 5.42
N GLU A 85 -1.34 -16.63 6.67
CA GLU A 85 -2.61 -15.99 7.02
C GLU A 85 -2.49 -14.45 7.14
N GLY A 86 -1.31 -13.89 6.84
CA GLY A 86 -1.01 -12.46 7.02
C GLY A 86 -0.40 -12.16 8.39
N GLY A 87 -0.49 -10.89 8.83
CA GLY A 87 0.03 -10.46 10.13
C GLY A 87 1.52 -10.12 10.13
N PHE A 88 2.06 -9.69 9.00
CA PHE A 88 3.46 -9.28 8.87
C PHE A 88 3.62 -8.09 7.94
N VAL A 89 4.70 -7.36 8.14
CA VAL A 89 5.23 -6.37 7.21
C VAL A 89 6.29 -7.06 6.34
N TRP A 90 6.14 -6.98 5.04
CA TRP A 90 7.13 -7.52 4.11
C TRP A 90 8.04 -6.40 3.60
N ALA A 91 9.26 -6.34 4.10
CA ALA A 91 10.29 -5.42 3.62
C ALA A 91 10.96 -5.96 2.35
N CYS A 92 10.92 -5.17 1.30
CA CYS A 92 11.49 -5.49 0.00
C CYS A 92 12.38 -4.36 -0.50
N LYS A 93 13.41 -4.70 -1.28
CA LYS A 93 14.09 -3.71 -2.11
C LYS A 93 13.15 -3.19 -3.20
N ASN A 94 13.47 -2.04 -3.80
CA ASN A 94 12.63 -1.34 -4.75
C ASN A 94 11.98 -2.25 -5.81
N TYR A 95 12.77 -2.92 -6.64
CA TYR A 95 12.26 -3.77 -7.72
C TYR A 95 11.50 -5.00 -7.19
N ASP A 96 12.02 -5.65 -6.16
CA ASP A 96 11.35 -6.80 -5.54
C ASP A 96 9.97 -6.38 -4.99
N GLY A 97 9.89 -5.23 -4.33
CA GLY A 97 8.66 -4.67 -3.79
C GLY A 97 7.65 -4.27 -4.86
N ASP A 98 8.12 -3.63 -5.94
CA ASP A 98 7.28 -3.24 -7.08
C ASP A 98 6.57 -4.47 -7.70
N VAL A 99 7.33 -5.52 -8.01
CA VAL A 99 6.75 -6.74 -8.60
C VAL A 99 5.87 -7.51 -7.60
N MET A 100 6.31 -7.63 -6.34
CA MET A 100 5.60 -8.44 -5.34
C MET A 100 4.32 -7.78 -4.85
N SER A 101 4.28 -6.46 -4.73
CA SER A 101 3.07 -5.74 -4.33
C SER A 101 1.96 -5.90 -5.38
N ASP A 102 2.29 -5.78 -6.66
CA ASP A 102 1.36 -6.01 -7.76
C ASP A 102 0.85 -7.46 -7.80
N MET A 103 1.74 -8.44 -7.61
CA MET A 103 1.36 -9.84 -7.57
C MET A 103 0.37 -10.14 -6.44
N VAL A 104 0.66 -9.66 -5.22
CA VAL A 104 -0.21 -9.87 -4.06
C VAL A 104 -1.55 -9.16 -4.25
N SER A 105 -1.53 -7.90 -4.69
CA SER A 105 -2.76 -7.11 -4.91
C SER A 105 -3.67 -7.75 -5.94
N THR A 106 -3.11 -8.29 -7.02
CA THR A 106 -3.88 -8.97 -8.06
C THR A 106 -4.58 -10.22 -7.54
N ALA A 107 -3.98 -10.92 -6.58
CA ALA A 107 -4.59 -12.10 -5.95
C ALA A 107 -5.82 -11.73 -5.08
N PHE A 108 -5.89 -10.50 -4.57
CA PHE A 108 -6.98 -10.02 -3.70
C PHE A 108 -7.97 -9.07 -4.40
N GLY A 109 -7.79 -8.77 -5.68
CA GLY A 109 -8.71 -7.91 -6.42
C GLY A 109 -8.06 -7.16 -7.57
N SER A 110 -8.23 -5.84 -7.59
CA SER A 110 -7.75 -4.97 -8.67
C SER A 110 -6.57 -4.11 -8.21
N LEU A 111 -5.54 -4.01 -9.05
CA LEU A 111 -4.46 -3.03 -8.88
C LEU A 111 -5.00 -1.59 -8.72
N ALA A 112 -6.14 -1.28 -9.36
CA ALA A 112 -6.78 0.02 -9.24
C ALA A 112 -7.38 0.31 -7.85
N MET A 113 -7.28 -0.61 -6.91
CA MET A 113 -7.65 -0.42 -5.49
C MET A 113 -6.44 -0.31 -4.57
N MET A 114 -5.24 -0.51 -5.10
CA MET A 114 -4.00 -0.37 -4.35
C MET A 114 -3.73 1.09 -3.99
N THR A 115 -3.28 1.29 -2.75
CA THR A 115 -2.77 2.58 -2.29
C THR A 115 -1.27 2.54 -2.15
N SER A 116 -0.62 3.67 -2.35
CA SER A 116 0.81 3.85 -2.14
C SER A 116 1.06 5.02 -1.21
N VAL A 117 1.99 4.83 -0.28
CA VAL A 117 2.43 5.88 0.64
C VAL A 117 3.95 5.92 0.62
N LEU A 118 4.50 7.04 0.21
CA LEU A 118 5.93 7.32 0.30
C LEU A 118 6.24 8.00 1.63
N VAL A 119 7.21 7.46 2.35
CA VAL A 119 7.62 8.02 3.65
C VAL A 119 9.10 8.37 3.58
N SER A 120 9.42 9.65 3.78
CA SER A 120 10.81 10.09 3.83
C SER A 120 11.47 9.71 5.17
N PRO A 121 12.82 9.65 5.24
CA PRO A 121 13.53 9.34 6.48
C PRO A 121 13.24 10.30 7.64
N ASP A 122 12.83 11.54 7.33
CA ASP A 122 12.47 12.58 8.29
C ASP A 122 10.95 12.64 8.60
N GLY A 123 10.20 11.59 8.20
CA GLY A 123 8.80 11.43 8.57
C GLY A 123 7.81 12.28 7.79
N LYS A 124 8.12 12.66 6.55
CA LYS A 124 7.15 13.26 5.62
C LYS A 124 6.44 12.18 4.84
N TYR A 125 5.17 12.43 4.53
CA TYR A 125 4.29 11.47 3.88
C TYR A 125 3.78 12.03 2.56
N GLU A 126 3.80 11.21 1.52
CA GLU A 126 3.14 11.45 0.24
C GLU A 126 2.22 10.28 -0.07
N TYR A 127 0.96 10.58 -0.37
CA TYR A 127 -0.07 9.59 -0.71
C TYR A 127 -0.39 9.66 -2.18
N GLU A 128 -0.39 8.52 -2.85
CA GLU A 128 -0.66 8.44 -4.28
C GLU A 128 -1.51 7.22 -4.62
N ALA A 129 -2.11 7.24 -5.80
CA ALA A 129 -2.66 6.03 -6.40
C ALA A 129 -1.51 5.20 -6.98
N ALA A 130 -1.48 3.91 -6.67
CA ALA A 130 -0.42 3.00 -7.11
C ALA A 130 -0.51 2.60 -8.60
N HIS A 131 -1.16 3.39 -9.44
CA HIS A 131 -1.34 3.13 -10.86
C HIS A 131 -1.13 4.39 -11.72
N GLY A 132 -0.90 4.22 -13.01
CA GLY A 132 -0.71 5.31 -13.95
C GLY A 132 -2.00 6.12 -14.23
N THR A 133 -1.85 7.18 -15.00
CA THR A 133 -2.86 8.23 -15.25
C THR A 133 -4.04 7.80 -16.14
N VAL A 134 -4.06 6.59 -16.69
CA VAL A 134 -5.13 6.02 -17.54
C VAL A 134 -5.60 7.02 -18.63
N THR A 135 -4.68 7.65 -19.32
CA THR A 135 -4.88 8.76 -20.29
C THR A 135 -5.95 8.48 -21.35
N ARG A 136 -6.18 7.21 -21.73
CA ARG A 136 -7.22 6.83 -22.69
C ARG A 136 -8.63 7.26 -22.26
N HIS A 137 -8.93 7.25 -20.96
CA HIS A 137 -10.22 7.70 -20.42
C HIS A 137 -10.33 9.22 -20.44
N TYR A 138 -9.22 9.93 -20.20
CA TYR A 138 -9.16 11.37 -20.30
C TYR A 138 -9.41 11.84 -21.74
N TYR A 139 -8.81 11.19 -22.75
CA TYR A 139 -9.07 11.53 -24.16
C TYR A 139 -10.50 11.25 -24.59
N LYS A 140 -11.16 10.25 -24.04
CA LYS A 140 -12.60 10.03 -24.25
C LYS A 140 -13.44 11.15 -23.64
N TYR A 141 -13.13 11.53 -22.39
CA TYR A 141 -13.78 12.64 -21.73
C TYR A 141 -13.69 13.95 -22.52
N LEU A 142 -12.51 14.28 -23.05
CA LEU A 142 -12.33 15.46 -23.92
C LEU A 142 -13.19 15.45 -25.18
N LYS A 143 -13.62 14.27 -25.64
CA LYS A 143 -14.56 14.12 -26.77
C LYS A 143 -16.03 14.15 -26.34
N GLY A 144 -16.32 14.41 -25.06
CA GLY A 144 -17.66 14.37 -24.51
C GLY A 144 -18.24 12.96 -24.29
N GLU A 145 -17.40 11.93 -24.36
CA GLU A 145 -17.81 10.55 -24.09
C GLU A 145 -17.87 10.28 -22.59
N LYS A 146 -18.88 9.52 -22.16
CA LYS A 146 -18.92 9.01 -20.78
C LYS A 146 -17.87 7.94 -20.56
N THR A 147 -17.20 8.00 -19.42
CA THR A 147 -16.19 7.03 -19.02
C THR A 147 -16.61 6.27 -17.76
N SER A 148 -16.17 5.04 -17.63
CA SER A 148 -16.37 4.21 -16.45
C SER A 148 -15.00 3.63 -16.08
N THR A 149 -14.27 4.33 -15.20
CA THR A 149 -12.98 3.95 -14.65
C THR A 149 -13.00 4.11 -13.15
N ASN A 150 -12.37 3.18 -12.45
CA ASN A 150 -12.37 3.08 -11.01
C ASN A 150 -11.51 4.20 -10.38
N PRO A 151 -12.06 5.10 -9.55
CA PRO A 151 -11.30 6.14 -8.86
C PRO A 151 -10.85 5.73 -7.44
N MET A 152 -11.05 4.49 -7.01
CA MET A 152 -10.87 4.07 -5.61
C MET A 152 -9.47 4.34 -5.07
N ALA A 153 -8.43 4.00 -5.82
CA ALA A 153 -7.04 4.25 -5.38
C ALA A 153 -6.78 5.75 -5.12
N THR A 154 -7.30 6.63 -5.98
CA THR A 154 -7.21 8.08 -5.79
C THR A 154 -8.01 8.54 -4.57
N ILE A 155 -9.20 8.01 -4.36
CA ILE A 155 -10.03 8.32 -3.18
C ILE A 155 -9.33 7.88 -1.91
N PHE A 156 -8.73 6.69 -1.88
CA PHE A 156 -7.97 6.18 -0.74
C PHE A 156 -6.68 6.97 -0.48
N ALA A 157 -6.01 7.44 -1.53
CA ALA A 157 -4.88 8.36 -1.37
C ALA A 157 -5.32 9.65 -0.65
N TRP A 158 -6.45 10.24 -1.07
CA TRP A 158 -7.00 11.42 -0.40
C TRP A 158 -7.47 11.13 1.03
N SER A 159 -8.20 10.05 1.28
CA SER A 159 -8.66 9.71 2.64
C SER A 159 -7.49 9.48 3.58
N GLY A 160 -6.46 8.74 3.13
CA GLY A 160 -5.24 8.53 3.89
C GLY A 160 -4.47 9.81 4.19
N ALA A 161 -4.31 10.69 3.18
CA ALA A 161 -3.64 11.99 3.36
C ALA A 161 -4.40 12.91 4.35
N LEU A 162 -5.72 12.94 4.27
CA LEU A 162 -6.55 13.73 5.19
C LEU A 162 -6.49 13.19 6.62
N LYS A 163 -6.55 11.86 6.79
CA LYS A 163 -6.35 11.22 8.11
C LYS A 163 -4.99 11.59 8.70
N LYS A 164 -3.92 11.38 7.92
CA LYS A 164 -2.56 11.69 8.36
C LYS A 164 -2.37 13.16 8.69
N ARG A 165 -2.94 14.06 7.90
CA ARG A 165 -2.91 15.48 8.19
C ARG A 165 -3.66 15.81 9.49
N GLY A 166 -4.82 15.18 9.69
CA GLY A 166 -5.60 15.31 10.92
C GLY A 166 -4.83 14.83 12.17
N GLU A 167 -4.12 13.70 12.07
CA GLU A 167 -3.26 13.19 13.13
C GLU A 167 -2.10 14.15 13.45
N LEU A 168 -1.44 14.68 12.43
CA LEU A 168 -0.28 15.57 12.60
C LEU A 168 -0.64 16.96 13.18
N ASP A 169 -1.84 17.45 12.89
CA ASP A 169 -2.32 18.76 13.33
C ASP A 169 -3.28 18.71 14.53
N ASP A 170 -3.51 17.52 15.09
CA ASP A 170 -4.48 17.28 16.18
C ASP A 170 -5.91 17.77 15.80
N LEU A 171 -6.34 17.41 14.59
CA LEU A 171 -7.66 17.73 14.01
C LEU A 171 -8.54 16.48 13.90
N PRO A 172 -9.22 16.05 14.98
CA PRO A 172 -9.98 14.80 15.00
C PRO A 172 -11.13 14.77 13.99
N GLU A 173 -11.74 15.91 13.65
CA GLU A 173 -12.79 16.00 12.64
C GLU A 173 -12.26 15.66 11.24
N LEU A 174 -11.00 15.98 10.95
CA LEU A 174 -10.38 15.65 9.66
C LEU A 174 -10.07 14.14 9.59
N VAL A 175 -9.63 13.54 10.68
CA VAL A 175 -9.46 12.09 10.81
C VAL A 175 -10.79 11.38 10.56
N LYS A 176 -11.84 11.79 11.28
CA LYS A 176 -13.20 11.26 11.14
C LYS A 176 -13.74 11.38 9.70
N PHE A 177 -13.49 12.51 9.04
CA PHE A 177 -13.88 12.69 7.64
C PHE A 177 -13.18 11.70 6.72
N GLY A 178 -11.86 11.52 6.87
CA GLY A 178 -11.08 10.55 6.07
C GLY A 178 -11.58 9.11 6.27
N GLU A 179 -11.87 8.71 7.49
CA GLU A 179 -12.44 7.39 7.82
C GLU A 179 -13.85 7.21 7.24
N ALA A 180 -14.69 8.24 7.35
CA ALA A 180 -16.05 8.20 6.77
C ALA A 180 -16.02 8.09 5.25
N LEU A 181 -15.09 8.79 4.57
CA LEU A 181 -14.91 8.71 3.12
C LEU A 181 -14.49 7.30 2.68
N GLU A 182 -13.55 6.69 3.37
CA GLU A 182 -13.10 5.33 3.11
C GLU A 182 -14.25 4.32 3.31
N ALA A 183 -14.94 4.41 4.45
CA ALA A 183 -16.07 3.55 4.77
C ALA A 183 -17.26 3.72 3.79
N ALA A 184 -17.56 4.94 3.33
CA ALA A 184 -18.59 5.22 2.33
C ALA A 184 -18.21 4.61 0.96
N SER A 185 -16.94 4.68 0.59
CA SER A 185 -16.43 4.12 -0.65
C SER A 185 -16.54 2.60 -0.68
N LEU A 186 -16.09 1.93 0.39
CA LEU A 186 -16.20 0.47 0.54
C LEU A 186 -17.66 0.03 0.58
N GLN A 187 -18.52 0.74 1.30
CA GLN A 187 -19.95 0.43 1.35
C GLN A 187 -20.61 0.54 -0.03
N THR A 188 -20.20 1.52 -0.85
CA THR A 188 -20.72 1.66 -2.21
C THR A 188 -20.45 0.43 -3.06
N LEU A 189 -19.23 -0.12 -2.95
CA LEU A 189 -18.85 -1.38 -3.63
C LEU A 189 -19.62 -2.57 -3.07
N ASN A 190 -19.73 -2.70 -1.75
CA ASN A 190 -20.43 -3.79 -1.09
C ASN A 190 -21.93 -3.80 -1.42
N ASP A 191 -22.54 -2.63 -1.68
CA ASP A 191 -23.91 -2.50 -2.17
C ASP A 191 -24.05 -2.82 -3.68
N GLY A 192 -22.98 -3.24 -4.35
CA GLY A 192 -22.95 -3.61 -5.75
C GLY A 192 -22.83 -2.44 -6.73
N ILE A 193 -22.74 -1.20 -6.29
CA ILE A 193 -22.59 -0.03 -7.18
C ILE A 193 -21.09 0.13 -7.49
N MET A 194 -20.73 -0.03 -8.76
CA MET A 194 -19.31 -0.01 -9.15
C MET A 194 -19.11 0.39 -10.61
N THR A 195 -17.90 0.75 -10.96
CA THR A 195 -17.49 1.00 -12.34
C THR A 195 -17.33 -0.31 -13.11
N LYS A 196 -17.39 -0.26 -14.45
CA LYS A 196 -17.44 -1.44 -15.32
C LYS A 196 -16.24 -2.37 -15.16
N ASP A 197 -15.06 -1.82 -14.86
CA ASP A 197 -13.84 -2.57 -14.65
C ASP A 197 -13.89 -3.47 -13.40
N LEU A 198 -14.65 -3.08 -12.38
CA LEU A 198 -14.84 -3.87 -11.15
C LEU A 198 -15.95 -4.92 -11.27
N CYS A 199 -16.89 -4.77 -12.18
CA CYS A 199 -18.03 -5.70 -12.30
C CYS A 199 -17.62 -7.15 -12.54
N GLY A 200 -16.52 -7.38 -13.26
CA GLY A 200 -16.01 -8.72 -13.53
C GLY A 200 -15.27 -9.38 -12.35
N LEU A 201 -14.99 -8.61 -11.30
CA LEU A 201 -14.31 -9.06 -10.09
C LEU A 201 -15.26 -9.26 -8.92
N ALA A 202 -16.54 -8.87 -9.07
CA ALA A 202 -17.53 -8.96 -8.02
C ALA A 202 -17.94 -10.42 -7.77
N GLU A 203 -17.80 -10.86 -6.53
CA GLU A 203 -18.24 -12.19 -6.07
C GLU A 203 -19.30 -12.06 -4.98
N GLY A 204 -20.31 -12.89 -5.03
CA GLY A 204 -21.38 -12.94 -4.02
C GLY A 204 -22.39 -11.77 -4.05
N ILE A 205 -22.22 -10.81 -4.95
CA ILE A 205 -23.15 -9.66 -5.14
C ILE A 205 -23.46 -9.48 -6.62
N THR A 206 -24.61 -8.87 -6.91
CA THR A 206 -24.99 -8.51 -8.29
C THR A 206 -24.52 -7.10 -8.58
N PRO A 207 -23.52 -6.90 -9.48
CA PRO A 207 -23.00 -5.58 -9.76
C PRO A 207 -23.98 -4.71 -10.57
N THR A 208 -24.09 -3.45 -10.16
CA THR A 208 -24.80 -2.39 -10.90
C THR A 208 -23.76 -1.45 -11.51
N PRO A 209 -23.45 -1.58 -12.81
CA PRO A 209 -22.44 -0.79 -13.45
C PRO A 209 -22.86 0.68 -13.59
N VAL A 210 -22.00 1.60 -13.20
CA VAL A 210 -22.17 3.03 -13.33
C VAL A 210 -20.97 3.67 -14.05
N ASP A 211 -21.13 4.88 -14.56
CA ASP A 211 -20.02 5.68 -15.02
C ASP A 211 -19.25 6.28 -13.82
N SER A 212 -18.08 6.86 -14.07
CA SER A 212 -17.22 7.41 -13.01
C SER A 212 -17.94 8.50 -12.19
N GLU A 213 -18.75 9.34 -12.83
CA GLU A 213 -19.51 10.38 -12.16
C GLU A 213 -20.60 9.79 -11.25
N GLY A 214 -21.35 8.81 -11.74
CA GLY A 214 -22.39 8.08 -10.98
C GLY A 214 -21.79 7.37 -9.76
N PHE A 215 -20.61 6.80 -9.91
CA PHE A 215 -19.91 6.14 -8.81
C PHE A 215 -19.52 7.15 -7.69
N ILE A 216 -18.92 8.28 -8.08
CA ILE A 216 -18.55 9.34 -7.12
C ILE A 216 -19.78 9.91 -6.42
N LYS A 217 -20.90 10.12 -7.15
CA LYS A 217 -22.16 10.57 -6.55
C LYS A 217 -22.74 9.56 -5.55
N ALA A 218 -22.65 8.27 -5.84
CA ALA A 218 -23.08 7.21 -4.92
C ALA A 218 -22.25 7.18 -3.63
N ILE A 219 -20.94 7.39 -3.72
CA ILE A 219 -20.06 7.55 -2.56
C ILE A 219 -20.42 8.78 -1.76
N ARG A 220 -20.60 9.93 -2.43
CA ARG A 220 -20.98 11.18 -1.79
C ARG A 220 -22.25 11.06 -0.95
N THR A 221 -23.30 10.44 -1.49
CA THR A 221 -24.56 10.24 -0.77
C THR A 221 -24.36 9.45 0.53
N ARG A 222 -23.53 8.42 0.50
CA ARG A 222 -23.21 7.62 1.70
C ARG A 222 -22.34 8.36 2.69
N LEU A 223 -21.39 9.14 2.19
CA LEU A 223 -20.52 9.98 3.02
C LEU A 223 -21.36 11.03 3.78
N GLU A 224 -22.25 11.75 3.08
CA GLU A 224 -23.14 12.74 3.69
C GLU A 224 -23.98 12.11 4.81
N ALA A 225 -24.51 10.90 4.59
CA ALA A 225 -25.27 10.17 5.60
C ALA A 225 -24.42 9.71 6.81
N LYS A 226 -23.12 9.49 6.64
CA LYS A 226 -22.22 9.12 7.74
C LYS A 226 -21.74 10.33 8.56
N LEU A 227 -21.80 11.52 7.99
CA LEU A 227 -21.36 12.77 8.63
C LEU A 227 -22.51 13.54 9.28
N ALA A 228 -23.75 13.19 8.95
CA ALA A 228 -24.97 13.78 9.57
C ALA A 228 -25.16 13.24 10.99
#